data_01b3913ee45fcfcce7a2bf100bde52d1
#
_entry.id   01b3913ee45fcfcce7a2bf100bde52d1
#
_cell.length_a   1.000
_cell.length_b   1.000
_cell.length_c   1.000
_cell.angle_alpha   90.00
_cell.angle_beta   90.00
_cell.angle_gamma   90.00
#
_symmetry.space_group_name_H-M   'P 1'
#
loop_
_entity.id
_entity.type
_entity.pdbx_description
1 polymer ?
#
loop_
_entity_poly.entity_id
_entity_poly.type
_entity_poly.pdbx_seq_one_letter_code
_entity_poly.pdbx_strand_id
1 'polypeptide(L)'
;MRFVPIKNSEQQAVLALHRARQGFVKARTAQANQIRGLLAEHGIIIPKGIAYIGKHLPEILEDGENGLPGSFRILIKRLGDHLKELDRHTQELEVQIQNWHRDSTASRKLAKIPAIGPITASALVASVGDAK
;
A
#
# COMPACT_ATOMS: atom_id res chain seq x y z
N MET A 1 18.86 6.61 31.34
CA MET A 1 18.18 5.87 30.32
C MET A 1 16.70 5.67 30.68
N ARG A 2 15.83 5.99 29.76
CA ARG A 2 14.40 5.84 30.03
C ARG A 2 13.96 4.39 29.73
N PHE A 3 13.27 3.79 30.67
CA PHE A 3 12.76 2.46 30.53
C PHE A 3 11.38 2.51 29.84
N VAL A 4 11.23 1.73 28.75
CA VAL A 4 9.97 1.69 28.00
C VAL A 4 9.21 0.42 28.38
N PRO A 5 7.97 0.53 28.88
CA PRO A 5 7.16 -0.65 29.19
C PRO A 5 6.86 -1.47 27.93
N ILE A 6 6.64 -2.76 28.09
CA ILE A 6 6.35 -3.70 27.00
C ILE A 6 5.13 -3.25 26.17
N LYS A 7 4.06 -2.76 26.85
CA LYS A 7 2.86 -2.24 26.17
C LYS A 7 3.19 -1.13 25.19
N ASN A 8 4.06 -0.18 25.60
CA ASN A 8 4.46 0.93 24.74
C ASN A 8 5.27 0.44 23.53
N SER A 9 6.08 -0.60 23.74
CA SER A 9 6.84 -1.20 22.63
C SER A 9 5.93 -1.82 21.60
N GLU A 10 4.88 -2.53 22.02
CA GLU A 10 3.89 -3.11 21.10
C GLU A 10 3.12 -2.04 20.37
N GLN A 11 2.71 -0.99 21.07
CA GLN A 11 1.99 0.13 20.45
C GLN A 11 2.86 0.87 19.45
N GLN A 12 4.14 1.06 19.75
CA GLN A 12 5.09 1.65 18.82
C GLN A 12 5.29 0.77 17.59
N ALA A 13 5.31 -0.56 17.77
CA ALA A 13 5.42 -1.50 16.66
C ALA A 13 4.21 -1.37 15.73
N VAL A 14 3.00 -1.25 16.28
CA VAL A 14 1.79 -1.07 15.48
C VAL A 14 1.81 0.27 14.74
N LEU A 15 2.27 1.34 15.39
CA LEU A 15 2.44 2.63 14.72
C LEU A 15 3.43 2.53 13.57
N ALA A 16 4.52 1.77 13.75
CA ALA A 16 5.50 1.54 12.70
C ALA A 16 4.87 0.81 11.51
N LEU A 17 4.00 -0.18 11.76
CA LEU A 17 3.26 -0.87 10.70
C LEU A 17 2.38 0.09 9.90
N HIS A 18 1.66 0.99 10.60
CA HIS A 18 0.82 1.98 9.94
C HIS A 18 1.65 2.96 9.10
N ARG A 19 2.77 3.43 9.63
CA ARG A 19 3.67 4.33 8.91
C ARG A 19 4.27 3.66 7.68
N ALA A 20 4.71 2.41 7.81
CA ALA A 20 5.25 1.65 6.69
C ALA A 20 4.19 1.43 5.62
N ARG A 21 2.96 1.08 6.03
CA ARG A 21 1.85 0.92 5.08
C ARG A 21 1.57 2.21 4.33
N GLN A 22 1.53 3.35 5.03
CA GLN A 22 1.31 4.64 4.39
C GLN A 22 2.41 4.95 3.37
N GLY A 23 3.66 4.64 3.70
CA GLY A 23 4.79 4.80 2.79
C GLY A 23 4.63 3.96 1.53
N PHE A 24 4.25 2.70 1.67
CA PHE A 24 4.04 1.82 0.52
C PHE A 24 2.84 2.25 -0.32
N VAL A 25 1.75 2.71 0.30
CA VAL A 25 0.59 3.25 -0.43
C VAL A 25 1.01 4.46 -1.26
N LYS A 26 1.77 5.37 -0.67
CA LYS A 26 2.26 6.56 -1.37
C LYS A 26 3.17 6.19 -2.54
N ALA A 27 4.11 5.27 -2.30
CA ALA A 27 5.02 4.79 -3.35
C ALA A 27 4.25 4.07 -4.46
N ARG A 28 3.25 3.27 -4.11
CA ARG A 28 2.40 2.56 -5.06
C ARG A 28 1.65 3.53 -5.95
N THR A 29 1.05 4.57 -5.38
CA THR A 29 0.33 5.59 -6.14
C THR A 29 1.28 6.33 -7.07
N ALA A 30 2.46 6.71 -6.59
CA ALA A 30 3.47 7.40 -7.42
C ALA A 30 3.91 6.52 -8.59
N GLN A 31 4.16 5.24 -8.34
CA GLN A 31 4.57 4.31 -9.39
C GLN A 31 3.47 4.10 -10.43
N ALA A 32 2.22 3.96 -9.99
CA ALA A 32 1.08 3.83 -10.88
C ALA A 32 0.95 5.07 -11.78
N ASN A 33 1.08 6.25 -11.19
CA ASN A 33 1.00 7.51 -11.93
C ASN A 33 2.14 7.65 -12.94
N GLN A 34 3.34 7.20 -12.59
CA GLN A 34 4.48 7.22 -13.50
C GLN A 34 4.24 6.33 -14.72
N ILE A 35 3.76 5.12 -14.50
CA ILE A 35 3.44 4.17 -15.59
C ILE A 35 2.38 4.79 -16.52
N ARG A 36 1.31 5.32 -15.94
CA ARG A 36 0.23 5.93 -16.72
C ARG A 36 0.72 7.13 -17.52
N GLY A 37 1.57 7.98 -16.92
CA GLY A 37 2.12 9.15 -17.59
C GLY A 37 3.03 8.77 -18.75
N LEU A 38 3.90 7.78 -18.56
CA LEU A 38 4.79 7.30 -19.62
C LEU A 38 4.01 6.69 -20.79
N LEU A 39 3.00 5.89 -20.49
CA LEU A 39 2.16 5.29 -21.53
C LEU A 39 1.36 6.36 -22.26
N ALA A 40 0.86 7.36 -21.56
CA ALA A 40 0.10 8.46 -22.16
C ALA A 40 0.95 9.24 -23.18
N GLU A 41 2.25 9.38 -22.93
CA GLU A 41 3.17 10.02 -23.88
C GLU A 41 3.22 9.27 -25.22
N HIS A 42 2.91 7.98 -25.20
CA HIS A 42 2.85 7.14 -26.41
C HIS A 42 1.41 6.93 -26.90
N GLY A 43 0.46 7.71 -26.40
CA GLY A 43 -0.93 7.63 -26.83
C GLY A 43 -1.74 6.52 -26.21
N ILE A 44 -1.20 5.82 -25.22
CA ILE A 44 -1.90 4.72 -24.55
C ILE A 44 -2.47 5.24 -23.25
N ILE A 45 -3.81 5.22 -23.12
CA ILE A 45 -4.52 5.75 -21.95
C ILE A 45 -5.09 4.58 -21.14
N ILE A 46 -4.70 4.51 -19.86
CA ILE A 46 -5.24 3.55 -18.91
C ILE A 46 -6.07 4.32 -17.89
N PRO A 47 -7.29 3.84 -17.55
CA PRO A 47 -8.09 4.48 -16.49
C PRO A 47 -7.34 4.50 -15.16
N LYS A 48 -7.71 5.44 -14.29
CA LYS A 48 -7.13 5.55 -12.94
C LYS A 48 -7.46 4.30 -12.13
N GLY A 49 -6.49 3.90 -11.33
CA GLY A 49 -6.63 2.76 -10.43
C GLY A 49 -5.59 1.69 -10.70
N ILE A 50 -5.06 1.14 -9.62
CA ILE A 50 -3.99 0.14 -9.69
C ILE A 50 -4.47 -1.15 -10.35
N ALA A 51 -5.72 -1.53 -10.10
CA ALA A 51 -6.32 -2.71 -10.69
C ALA A 51 -6.35 -2.63 -12.22
N TYR A 52 -6.61 -1.45 -12.80
CA TYR A 52 -6.62 -1.27 -14.26
C TYR A 52 -5.24 -1.41 -14.86
N ILE A 53 -4.21 -0.92 -14.17
CA ILE A 53 -2.84 -1.08 -14.65
C ILE A 53 -2.47 -2.56 -14.68
N GLY A 54 -2.75 -3.30 -13.62
CA GLY A 54 -2.48 -4.73 -13.56
C GLY A 54 -3.23 -5.52 -14.62
N LYS A 55 -4.43 -5.08 -14.97
CA LYS A 55 -5.25 -5.74 -15.99
C LYS A 55 -4.76 -5.45 -17.40
N HIS A 56 -4.43 -4.19 -17.70
CA HIS A 56 -4.11 -3.76 -19.07
C HIS A 56 -2.64 -3.87 -19.43
N LEU A 57 -1.74 -3.81 -18.46
CA LEU A 57 -0.31 -3.79 -18.73
C LEU A 57 0.18 -5.03 -19.47
N PRO A 58 -0.21 -6.27 -19.09
CA PRO A 58 0.20 -7.45 -19.86
C PRO A 58 -0.25 -7.40 -21.31
N GLU A 59 -1.47 -6.93 -21.56
CA GLU A 59 -2.00 -6.81 -22.92
C GLU A 59 -1.18 -5.82 -23.75
N ILE A 60 -0.82 -4.68 -23.15
CA ILE A 60 -0.01 -3.65 -23.81
C ILE A 60 1.37 -4.20 -24.15
N LEU A 61 1.97 -4.95 -23.23
CA LEU A 61 3.30 -5.52 -23.44
C LEU A 61 3.32 -6.62 -24.49
N GLU A 62 2.21 -7.36 -24.67
CA GLU A 62 2.08 -8.42 -25.66
C GLU A 62 1.73 -7.90 -27.04
N ASP A 63 1.15 -6.70 -27.13
CA ASP A 63 0.74 -6.11 -28.40
C ASP A 63 1.96 -5.58 -29.16
N GLY A 64 2.40 -6.31 -30.17
CA GLY A 64 3.54 -5.93 -31.00
C GLY A 64 3.26 -4.79 -31.95
N GLU A 65 2.00 -4.39 -32.13
CA GLU A 65 1.61 -3.39 -33.12
C GLU A 65 1.34 -2.00 -32.53
N ASN A 66 1.50 -1.84 -31.23
CA ASN A 66 1.20 -0.55 -30.57
C ASN A 66 2.31 0.49 -30.71
N GLY A 67 3.39 0.19 -31.43
CA GLY A 67 4.43 1.14 -31.73
C GLY A 67 5.42 1.45 -30.61
N LEU A 68 5.34 0.75 -29.48
CA LEU A 68 6.26 0.98 -28.37
C LEU A 68 7.64 0.42 -28.68
N PRO A 69 8.72 1.23 -28.47
CA PRO A 69 10.08 0.71 -28.62
C PRO A 69 10.39 -0.43 -27.64
N GLY A 70 11.28 -1.33 -28.04
CA GLY A 70 11.66 -2.47 -27.19
C GLY A 70 12.23 -2.05 -25.85
N SER A 71 13.09 -1.02 -25.84
CA SER A 71 13.65 -0.49 -24.61
C SER A 71 12.58 0.07 -23.67
N PHE A 72 11.56 0.70 -24.24
CA PHE A 72 10.44 1.23 -23.46
C PHE A 72 9.60 0.09 -22.87
N ARG A 73 9.38 -0.98 -23.64
CA ARG A 73 8.65 -2.17 -23.15
C ARG A 73 9.35 -2.80 -21.96
N ILE A 74 10.67 -2.91 -22.02
CA ILE A 74 11.48 -3.45 -20.92
C ILE A 74 11.34 -2.57 -19.67
N LEU A 75 11.39 -1.25 -19.86
CA LEU A 75 11.23 -0.30 -18.74
C LEU A 75 9.84 -0.43 -18.11
N ILE A 76 8.79 -0.42 -18.90
CA ILE A 76 7.41 -0.51 -18.42
C ILE A 76 7.17 -1.84 -17.68
N LYS A 77 7.74 -2.93 -18.17
CA LYS A 77 7.65 -4.22 -17.47
C LYS A 77 8.31 -4.14 -16.10
N ARG A 78 9.50 -3.53 -16.02
CA ARG A 78 10.19 -3.34 -14.74
C ARG A 78 9.36 -2.51 -13.77
N LEU A 79 8.79 -1.42 -14.23
CA LEU A 79 7.96 -0.55 -13.40
C LEU A 79 6.67 -1.27 -12.97
N GLY A 80 6.10 -2.06 -13.84
CA GLY A 80 4.92 -2.88 -13.54
C GLY A 80 5.21 -3.94 -12.48
N ASP A 81 6.36 -4.60 -12.56
CA ASP A 81 6.78 -5.57 -11.56
C ASP A 81 7.01 -4.88 -10.20
N HIS A 82 7.62 -3.70 -10.21
CA HIS A 82 7.80 -2.90 -9.00
C HIS A 82 6.46 -2.51 -8.37
N LEU A 83 5.49 -2.12 -9.21
CA LEU A 83 4.15 -1.79 -8.73
C LEU A 83 3.50 -2.98 -8.03
N LYS A 84 3.63 -4.19 -8.59
CA LYS A 84 3.11 -5.41 -7.96
C LYS A 84 3.76 -5.65 -6.59
N GLU A 85 5.06 -5.43 -6.47
CA GLU A 85 5.77 -5.57 -5.20
C GLU A 85 5.27 -4.57 -4.16
N LEU A 86 5.08 -3.31 -4.55
CA LEU A 86 4.56 -2.29 -3.66
C LEU A 86 3.14 -2.64 -3.19
N ASP A 87 2.32 -3.14 -4.10
CA ASP A 87 0.96 -3.57 -3.77
C ASP A 87 0.97 -4.77 -2.82
N ARG A 88 1.86 -5.73 -3.04
CA ARG A 88 2.03 -6.90 -2.18
C ARG A 88 2.44 -6.48 -0.77
N HIS A 89 3.42 -5.59 -0.65
CA HIS A 89 3.85 -5.06 0.65
C HIS A 89 2.70 -4.36 1.38
N THR A 90 1.92 -3.56 0.66
CA THR A 90 0.76 -2.88 1.23
C THR A 90 -0.24 -3.88 1.79
N GLN A 91 -0.57 -4.91 1.02
CA GLN A 91 -1.53 -5.92 1.43
C GLN A 91 -1.03 -6.74 2.62
N GLU A 92 0.24 -7.10 2.63
CA GLU A 92 0.84 -7.86 3.74
C GLU A 92 0.79 -7.07 5.05
N LEU A 93 1.10 -5.77 4.99
CA LEU A 93 1.02 -4.91 6.17
C LEU A 93 -0.42 -4.72 6.64
N GLU A 94 -1.38 -4.64 5.73
CA GLU A 94 -2.80 -4.59 6.10
C GLU A 94 -3.21 -5.84 6.87
N VAL A 95 -2.76 -7.02 6.42
CA VAL A 95 -3.03 -8.28 7.12
C VAL A 95 -2.40 -8.27 8.50
N GLN A 96 -1.17 -7.80 8.65
CA GLN A 96 -0.51 -7.70 9.95
C GLN A 96 -1.27 -6.78 10.90
N ILE A 97 -1.72 -5.64 10.41
CA ILE A 97 -2.50 -4.69 11.20
C ILE A 97 -3.83 -5.30 11.62
N GLN A 98 -4.51 -5.99 10.71
CA GLN A 98 -5.76 -6.67 11.02
C GLN A 98 -5.58 -7.78 12.04
N ASN A 99 -4.46 -8.53 11.96
CA ASN A 99 -4.14 -9.56 12.94
C ASN A 99 -3.92 -8.94 14.33
N TRP A 100 -3.18 -7.84 14.39
CA TRP A 100 -2.98 -7.12 15.65
C TRP A 100 -4.32 -6.64 16.21
N HIS A 101 -5.18 -6.08 15.36
CA HIS A 101 -6.51 -5.62 15.74
C HIS A 101 -7.35 -6.78 16.32
N ARG A 102 -7.33 -7.93 15.67
CA ARG A 102 -8.09 -9.10 16.13
C ARG A 102 -7.64 -9.56 17.50
N ASP A 103 -6.34 -9.49 17.79
CA ASP A 103 -5.76 -9.93 19.03
C ASP A 103 -5.82 -8.86 20.13
N SER A 104 -6.14 -7.62 19.76
CA SER A 104 -6.20 -6.49 20.68
C SER A 104 -7.64 -6.24 21.15
N THR A 105 -7.92 -6.44 22.44
CA THR A 105 -9.24 -6.21 23.02
C THR A 105 -9.66 -4.74 22.87
N ALA A 106 -8.75 -3.81 23.10
CA ALA A 106 -9.03 -2.38 22.99
C ALA A 106 -9.37 -1.99 21.56
N SER A 107 -8.59 -2.49 20.58
CA SER A 107 -8.83 -2.23 19.17
C SER A 107 -10.18 -2.82 18.72
N ARG A 108 -10.51 -4.03 19.17
CA ARG A 108 -11.81 -4.63 18.85
C ARG A 108 -12.99 -3.84 19.41
N LYS A 109 -12.83 -3.28 20.61
CA LYS A 109 -13.86 -2.43 21.19
C LYS A 109 -14.09 -1.18 20.33
N LEU A 110 -13.02 -0.56 19.87
CA LEU A 110 -13.12 0.60 18.99
C LEU A 110 -13.75 0.26 17.64
N ALA A 111 -13.45 -0.91 17.11
CA ALA A 111 -14.01 -1.35 15.83
C ALA A 111 -15.52 -1.58 15.88
N LYS A 112 -16.11 -1.74 17.07
CA LYS A 112 -17.57 -1.85 17.24
C LYS A 112 -18.28 -0.51 17.14
N ILE A 113 -17.55 0.59 17.18
CA ILE A 113 -18.12 1.93 17.05
C ILE A 113 -18.38 2.18 15.56
N PRO A 114 -19.61 2.62 15.18
CA PRO A 114 -19.88 2.89 13.77
C PRO A 114 -18.90 3.89 13.18
N ALA A 115 -18.56 3.70 11.91
CA ALA A 115 -17.65 4.52 11.13
C ALA A 115 -16.16 4.39 11.48
N ILE A 116 -15.79 3.49 12.41
CA ILE A 116 -14.38 3.23 12.71
C ILE A 116 -14.04 1.82 12.22
N GLY A 117 -13.20 1.72 11.19
CA GLY A 117 -12.72 0.45 10.65
C GLY A 117 -11.55 -0.10 11.44
N PRO A 118 -11.15 -1.37 11.18
CA PRO A 118 -10.05 -2.02 11.92
C PRO A 118 -8.72 -1.26 11.87
N ILE A 119 -8.35 -0.72 10.72
CA ILE A 119 -7.09 0.00 10.58
C ILE A 119 -7.13 1.31 11.37
N THR A 120 -8.23 2.06 11.27
CA THR A 120 -8.41 3.31 12.01
C THR A 120 -8.43 3.06 13.50
N ALA A 121 -9.14 2.01 13.96
CA ALA A 121 -9.19 1.65 15.36
C ALA A 121 -7.81 1.29 15.91
N SER A 122 -7.02 0.53 15.16
CA SER A 122 -5.66 0.17 15.53
C SER A 122 -4.77 1.40 15.71
N ALA A 123 -4.85 2.36 14.78
CA ALA A 123 -4.08 3.58 14.83
C ALA A 123 -4.46 4.44 16.04
N LEU A 124 -5.77 4.53 16.35
CA LEU A 124 -6.24 5.30 17.51
C LEU A 124 -5.74 4.70 18.81
N VAL A 125 -5.82 3.39 18.99
CA VAL A 125 -5.33 2.72 20.19
C VAL A 125 -3.83 2.94 20.36
N ALA A 126 -3.05 2.78 19.28
CA ALA A 126 -1.61 2.96 19.32
C ALA A 126 -1.25 4.42 19.66
N SER A 127 -1.96 5.38 19.07
CA SER A 127 -1.73 6.82 19.33
C SER A 127 -2.04 7.20 20.77
N VAL A 128 -3.15 6.70 21.33
CA VAL A 128 -3.52 6.97 22.72
C VAL A 128 -2.47 6.40 23.67
N GLY A 129 -1.99 5.18 23.41
CA GLY A 129 -0.93 4.59 24.22
C GLY A 129 0.37 5.36 24.14
N ASP A 130 0.70 5.87 22.97
CA ASP A 130 1.94 6.63 22.73
C ASP A 130 1.88 8.03 23.35
N ALA A 131 0.69 8.58 23.54
CA ALA A 131 0.50 9.92 24.11
C ALA A 131 0.79 10.01 25.59
N LYS A 132 1.00 8.90 26.24
CA LYS A 132 1.38 8.88 27.66
C LYS A 132 2.88 9.00 27.82
#